data_dc6ab1c448120160c814685a3e48a796
#
_entry.id   dc6ab1c448120160c814685a3e48a796
#
_cell.length_a   1.000
_cell.length_b   1.000
_cell.length_c   1.000
_cell.angle_alpha   90.00
_cell.angle_beta   90.00
_cell.angle_gamma   90.00
#
_symmetry.space_group_name_H-M   'P 1'
#
loop_
_entity.id
_entity.type
_entity.pdbx_description
1 polymer ?
#
loop_
_entity_poly.entity_id
_entity_poly.type
_entity_poly.pdbx_seq_one_letter_code
_entity_poly.pdbx_strand_id
1 'polypeptide(L)'
;MSAMTDFTSSPVSLLAESYQLGDRNRGDGCPGALKMHEAKDGGIGRVRVAGGQMSPERWEALADMADRFGDGNIHVTTRGNLQVRGIQDTAAFAEAAQEHGFLPSRAHDRVRNIIASPLAPELLPLVAELDAALLADDVVT
;
A
#
# COMPACT_ATOMS: atom_id res chain seq x y z
N MET A 1 5.72 -14.14 -46.04
CA MET A 1 6.82 -13.43 -45.45
C MET A 1 6.39 -12.28 -44.56
N SER A 2 5.15 -11.84 -44.66
CA SER A 2 4.55 -10.85 -43.75
C SER A 2 4.24 -11.38 -42.34
N ALA A 3 4.37 -12.68 -42.10
CA ALA A 3 4.09 -13.30 -40.82
C ALA A 3 5.03 -12.84 -39.68
N MET A 4 6.22 -12.33 -40.01
CA MET A 4 7.16 -11.81 -39.01
C MET A 4 6.87 -10.39 -38.57
N THR A 5 6.08 -9.62 -39.32
CA THR A 5 5.69 -8.27 -38.96
C THR A 5 4.55 -8.24 -37.97
N ASP A 6 3.80 -9.34 -37.80
CA ASP A 6 2.67 -9.44 -36.89
C ASP A 6 3.10 -9.72 -35.45
N PHE A 7 4.41 -9.87 -35.20
CA PHE A 7 4.92 -10.06 -33.83
C PHE A 7 4.72 -8.82 -32.93
N THR A 8 4.61 -7.64 -33.54
CA THR A 8 4.31 -6.38 -32.83
C THR A 8 2.83 -6.25 -32.46
N SER A 9 1.96 -7.06 -33.06
CA SER A 9 0.54 -7.14 -32.74
C SER A 9 0.20 -8.40 -31.96
N SER A 10 1.05 -8.76 -30.97
CA SER A 10 0.73 -9.85 -30.05
C SER A 10 -0.58 -9.54 -29.33
N PRO A 11 -1.38 -10.53 -28.94
CA PRO A 11 -2.61 -10.33 -28.18
C PRO A 11 -2.41 -9.48 -26.91
N VAL A 12 -1.23 -9.56 -26.34
CA VAL A 12 -0.83 -8.76 -25.17
C VAL A 12 -0.65 -7.28 -25.54
N SER A 13 -0.06 -7.01 -26.70
CA SER A 13 0.09 -5.64 -27.21
C SER A 13 -1.25 -5.00 -27.55
N LEU A 14 -2.14 -5.74 -28.20
CA LEU A 14 -3.49 -5.28 -28.52
C LEU A 14 -4.35 -5.04 -27.27
N LEU A 15 -4.18 -5.88 -26.25
CA LEU A 15 -4.83 -5.68 -24.97
C LEU A 15 -4.30 -4.42 -24.26
N ALA A 16 -3.01 -4.15 -24.36
CA ALA A 16 -2.41 -2.94 -23.79
C ALA A 16 -2.91 -1.66 -24.48
N GLU A 17 -3.10 -1.71 -25.80
CA GLU A 17 -3.65 -0.58 -26.57
C GLU A 17 -5.14 -0.39 -26.34
N SER A 18 -5.90 -1.48 -26.19
CA SER A 18 -7.35 -1.39 -25.94
C SER A 18 -7.72 -0.90 -24.55
N TYR A 19 -6.81 -1.01 -23.59
CA TYR A 19 -7.00 -0.53 -22.23
C TYR A 19 -6.70 0.96 -22.06
N GLN A 20 -6.63 1.77 -23.08
CA GLN A 20 -6.42 3.22 -23.00
C GLN A 20 -5.66 3.63 -21.73
N LEU A 21 -4.37 3.31 -21.70
CA LEU A 21 -3.49 3.58 -20.56
C LEU A 21 -3.50 5.06 -20.11
N GLY A 22 -4.02 5.96 -20.95
CA GLY A 22 -4.20 7.37 -20.63
C GLY A 22 -5.20 7.68 -19.53
N ASP A 23 -6.22 6.83 -19.35
CA ASP A 23 -7.25 7.03 -18.30
C ASP A 23 -6.80 6.52 -16.91
N ARG A 24 -5.70 5.77 -16.84
CA ARG A 24 -5.13 5.31 -15.59
C ARG A 24 -4.29 6.37 -14.86
N ASN A 25 -4.22 7.56 -15.40
CA ASN A 25 -3.60 8.70 -14.72
C ASN A 25 -4.51 9.28 -13.62
N ARG A 26 -5.64 8.66 -13.34
CA ARG A 26 -6.30 8.78 -12.04
C ARG A 26 -5.37 8.11 -11.03
N GLY A 27 -4.73 8.93 -10.20
CA GLY A 27 -3.91 8.43 -9.11
C GLY A 27 -4.63 7.29 -8.41
N ASP A 28 -3.90 6.22 -8.10
CA ASP A 28 -4.46 5.08 -7.39
C ASP A 28 -5.33 5.58 -6.24
N GLY A 29 -6.61 5.21 -6.24
CA GLY A 29 -7.57 5.60 -5.21
C GLY A 29 -7.33 4.91 -3.86
N CYS A 30 -6.33 4.03 -3.77
CA CYS A 30 -5.97 3.38 -2.53
C CYS A 30 -5.39 4.39 -1.53
N PRO A 31 -5.88 4.42 -0.28
CA PRO A 31 -5.32 5.31 0.73
C PRO A 31 -3.93 4.86 1.18
N GLY A 32 -3.12 5.82 1.62
CA GLY A 32 -1.90 5.62 2.39
C GLY A 32 -2.06 6.15 3.80
N ALA A 33 -0.95 6.35 4.50
CA ALA A 33 -0.93 7.02 5.80
C ALA A 33 -0.84 8.54 5.66
N LEU A 34 -0.24 9.02 4.57
CA LEU A 34 -0.10 10.43 4.25
C LEU A 34 -1.24 10.91 3.35
N LYS A 35 -1.48 10.21 2.23
CA LYS A 35 -2.59 10.51 1.34
C LYS A 35 -3.77 9.62 1.69
N MET A 36 -4.64 10.13 2.52
CA MET A 36 -5.82 9.41 2.99
C MET A 36 -6.99 9.55 2.01
N HIS A 37 -7.89 8.60 2.10
CA HIS A 37 -9.18 8.68 1.41
C HIS A 37 -10.19 9.32 2.37
N GLU A 38 -10.90 10.32 1.90
CA GLU A 38 -11.96 10.94 2.71
C GLU A 38 -13.26 10.13 2.60
N ALA A 39 -13.81 9.80 3.75
CA ALA A 39 -15.11 9.16 3.88
C ALA A 39 -16.04 10.05 4.72
N LYS A 40 -17.32 9.66 4.79
CA LYS A 40 -18.32 10.45 5.54
C LYS A 40 -18.01 10.56 7.02
N ASP A 41 -17.32 9.58 7.58
CA ASP A 41 -16.95 9.47 8.99
C ASP A 41 -15.57 10.07 9.30
N GLY A 42 -14.84 10.52 8.28
CA GLY A 42 -13.49 11.08 8.41
C GLY A 42 -12.51 10.43 7.44
N GLY A 43 -11.22 10.67 7.65
CA GLY A 43 -10.16 10.09 6.81
C GLY A 43 -9.99 8.59 7.02
N ILE A 44 -9.58 7.91 5.97
CA ILE A 44 -9.16 6.50 6.00
C ILE A 44 -7.66 6.47 5.76
N GLY A 45 -6.90 6.13 6.80
CA GLY A 45 -5.45 5.92 6.74
C GLY A 45 -5.13 4.44 6.60
N ARG A 46 -4.19 4.10 5.70
CA ARG A 46 -3.74 2.73 5.49
C ARG A 46 -2.30 2.57 5.91
N VAL A 47 -2.03 1.52 6.65
CA VAL A 47 -0.70 1.09 7.05
C VAL A 47 -0.34 -0.19 6.31
N ARG A 48 0.81 -0.18 5.65
CA ARG A 48 1.34 -1.31 4.90
C ARG A 48 2.02 -2.30 5.84
N VAL A 49 1.72 -3.59 5.65
CA VAL A 49 2.30 -4.68 6.43
C VAL A 49 2.91 -5.71 5.49
N ALA A 50 4.17 -5.52 5.12
CA ALA A 50 4.85 -6.42 4.20
C ALA A 50 4.95 -7.84 4.79
N GLY A 51 4.52 -8.83 4.02
CA GLY A 51 4.49 -10.22 4.44
C GLY A 51 3.49 -10.54 5.56
N GLY A 52 2.64 -9.59 5.94
CA GLY A 52 1.63 -9.79 6.99
C GLY A 52 2.22 -9.89 8.40
N GLN A 53 3.44 -9.43 8.62
CA GLN A 53 4.10 -9.48 9.92
C GLN A 53 4.27 -8.10 10.54
N MET A 54 3.98 -8.02 11.82
CA MET A 54 4.14 -6.80 12.62
C MET A 54 4.58 -7.18 14.03
N SER A 55 5.55 -6.42 14.58
CA SER A 55 5.98 -6.61 15.96
C SER A 55 4.88 -6.21 16.95
N PRO A 56 4.88 -6.76 18.17
CA PRO A 56 3.92 -6.37 19.21
C PRO A 56 3.94 -4.87 19.50
N GLU A 57 5.11 -4.25 19.51
CA GLU A 57 5.27 -2.82 19.76
C GLU A 57 4.61 -1.96 18.67
N ARG A 58 4.71 -2.40 17.42
CA ARG A 58 4.02 -1.72 16.30
C ARG A 58 2.51 -1.91 16.38
N TRP A 59 2.03 -3.08 16.80
CA TRP A 59 0.60 -3.31 17.05
C TRP A 59 0.07 -2.38 18.14
N GLU A 60 0.77 -2.23 19.24
CA GLU A 60 0.40 -1.32 20.32
C GLU A 60 0.39 0.15 19.84
N ALA A 61 1.41 0.54 19.09
CA ALA A 61 1.48 1.89 18.50
C ALA A 61 0.30 2.15 17.57
N LEU A 62 -0.06 1.20 16.72
CA LEU A 62 -1.20 1.36 15.81
C LEU A 62 -2.53 1.38 16.55
N ALA A 63 -2.69 0.57 17.59
CA ALA A 63 -3.87 0.59 18.44
C ALA A 63 -4.03 1.94 19.15
N ASP A 64 -2.97 2.49 19.70
CA ASP A 64 -2.97 3.83 20.31
C ASP A 64 -3.33 4.91 19.27
N MET A 65 -2.78 4.82 18.07
CA MET A 65 -3.13 5.74 16.98
C MET A 65 -4.60 5.64 16.58
N ALA A 66 -5.16 4.42 16.54
CA ALA A 66 -6.57 4.21 16.24
C ALA A 66 -7.47 4.82 17.31
N ASP A 67 -7.11 4.69 18.57
CA ASP A 67 -7.85 5.28 19.70
C ASP A 67 -7.74 6.81 19.73
N ARG A 68 -6.56 7.35 19.46
CA ARG A 68 -6.31 8.81 19.55
C ARG A 68 -6.82 9.58 18.34
N PHE A 69 -6.72 9.04 17.15
CA PHE A 69 -6.97 9.77 15.90
C PHE A 69 -8.16 9.24 15.12
N GLY A 70 -8.56 8.01 15.32
CA GLY A 70 -9.59 7.33 14.54
C GLY A 70 -10.80 6.90 15.37
N ASP A 71 -11.48 5.89 14.85
CA ASP A 71 -12.69 5.31 15.47
C ASP A 71 -12.40 4.27 16.57
N GLY A 72 -11.14 4.06 16.92
CA GLY A 72 -10.70 3.06 17.91
C GLY A 72 -10.58 1.64 17.36
N ASN A 73 -10.77 1.42 16.07
CA ASN A 73 -10.71 0.10 15.44
C ASN A 73 -9.59 0.02 14.42
N ILE A 74 -9.04 -1.17 14.27
CA ILE A 74 -8.10 -1.52 13.21
C ILE A 74 -8.82 -2.47 12.25
N HIS A 75 -8.88 -2.10 10.98
CA HIS A 75 -9.55 -2.86 9.93
C HIS A 75 -8.51 -3.57 9.07
N VAL A 76 -8.69 -4.87 8.83
CA VAL A 76 -7.83 -5.64 7.93
C VAL A 76 -8.37 -5.55 6.51
N THR A 77 -7.51 -5.26 5.56
CA THR A 77 -7.88 -5.20 4.15
C THR A 77 -7.66 -6.54 3.44
N THR A 78 -8.31 -6.73 2.30
CA THR A 78 -8.14 -7.93 1.47
C THR A 78 -6.72 -8.11 0.93
N ARG A 79 -5.89 -7.07 0.98
CA ARG A 79 -4.48 -7.10 0.58
C ARG A 79 -3.51 -7.20 1.76
N GLY A 80 -4.01 -7.58 2.94
CA GLY A 80 -3.20 -7.75 4.13
C GLY A 80 -2.64 -6.45 4.71
N ASN A 81 -3.18 -5.30 4.34
CA ASN A 81 -2.89 -4.02 4.97
C ASN A 81 -3.83 -3.78 6.16
N LEU A 82 -3.48 -2.81 6.98
CA LEU A 82 -4.32 -2.36 8.08
C LEU A 82 -4.83 -0.94 7.80
N GLN A 83 -6.04 -0.66 8.21
CA GLN A 83 -6.67 0.65 8.06
C GLN A 83 -7.20 1.16 9.39
N VAL A 84 -7.08 2.46 9.60
CA VAL A 84 -7.77 3.20 10.65
C VAL A 84 -8.76 4.14 9.97
N ARG A 85 -9.98 4.20 10.49
CA ARG A 85 -11.06 5.02 9.95
C ARG A 85 -11.47 6.11 10.92
N GLY A 86 -12.27 7.06 10.43
CA GLY A 86 -12.79 8.13 11.25
C GLY A 86 -11.74 9.16 11.68
N ILE A 87 -10.65 9.28 10.92
CA ILE A 87 -9.55 10.18 11.24
C ILE A 87 -9.99 11.63 10.95
N GLN A 88 -10.03 12.46 12.00
CA GLN A 88 -10.38 13.88 11.88
C GLN A 88 -9.14 14.74 11.62
N ASP A 89 -8.07 14.51 12.37
CA ASP A 89 -6.79 15.20 12.19
C ASP A 89 -5.83 14.31 11.39
N THR A 90 -5.92 14.41 10.08
CA THR A 90 -5.11 13.60 9.15
C THR A 90 -3.63 13.93 9.23
N ALA A 91 -3.27 15.18 9.50
CA ALA A 91 -1.87 15.61 9.65
C ALA A 91 -1.24 14.98 10.89
N ALA A 92 -1.92 14.99 12.03
CA ALA A 92 -1.43 14.38 13.26
C ALA A 92 -1.29 12.86 13.14
N PHE A 93 -2.22 12.19 12.46
CA PHE A 93 -2.11 10.77 12.17
C PHE A 93 -0.89 10.46 11.29
N ALA A 94 -0.65 11.25 10.23
CA ALA A 94 0.49 11.08 9.35
C ALA A 94 1.83 11.27 10.06
N GLU A 95 1.93 12.25 10.95
CA GLU A 95 3.11 12.46 11.80
C GLU A 95 3.37 11.26 12.71
N ALA A 96 2.35 10.76 13.39
CA ALA A 96 2.47 9.58 14.24
C ALA A 96 2.85 8.33 13.43
N ALA A 97 2.28 8.15 12.24
CA ALA A 97 2.63 7.06 11.33
C ALA A 97 4.11 7.12 10.93
N GLN A 98 4.64 8.30 10.65
CA GLN A 98 6.05 8.50 10.33
C GLN A 98 6.93 8.21 11.54
N GLU A 99 6.57 8.71 12.71
CA GLU A 99 7.31 8.53 13.96
C GLU A 99 7.44 7.06 14.36
N HIS A 100 6.37 6.28 14.18
CA HIS A 100 6.34 4.85 14.47
C HIS A 100 6.83 3.95 13.33
N GLY A 101 7.34 4.52 12.24
CA GLY A 101 7.90 3.77 11.12
C GLY A 101 6.87 3.08 10.22
N PHE A 102 5.63 3.53 10.23
CA PHE A 102 4.57 3.04 9.32
C PHE A 102 4.61 3.69 7.94
N LEU A 103 5.28 4.81 7.81
CA LEU A 103 5.47 5.53 6.57
C LEU A 103 6.96 5.46 6.20
N PRO A 104 7.35 4.61 5.22
CA PRO A 104 8.76 4.44 4.88
C PRO A 104 9.38 5.71 4.30
N SER A 105 8.64 6.44 3.47
CA SER A 105 8.96 7.79 2.99
C SER A 105 7.70 8.41 2.40
N ARG A 106 7.73 9.73 2.19
CA ARG A 106 6.60 10.43 1.55
C ARG A 106 6.34 9.92 0.13
N ALA A 107 7.39 9.54 -0.60
CA ALA A 107 7.29 9.00 -1.94
C ALA A 107 6.69 7.59 -1.99
N HIS A 108 6.90 6.80 -0.93
CA HIS A 108 6.47 5.40 -0.85
C HIS A 108 5.22 5.19 0.01
N ASP A 109 4.46 6.24 0.29
CA ASP A 109 3.25 6.17 1.12
C ASP A 109 2.22 5.15 0.59
N ARG A 110 2.14 5.00 -0.72
CA ARG A 110 1.19 4.11 -1.38
C ARG A 110 1.82 2.92 -2.10
N VAL A 111 3.06 2.60 -1.79
CA VAL A 111 3.72 1.44 -2.36
C VAL A 111 2.90 0.17 -2.08
N ARG A 112 2.84 -0.72 -3.07
CA ARG A 112 2.05 -1.95 -2.97
C ARG A 112 2.54 -2.86 -1.86
N ASN A 113 1.60 -3.58 -1.22
CA ASN A 113 1.93 -4.54 -0.20
C ASN A 113 2.48 -5.84 -0.82
N ILE A 114 3.27 -6.55 -0.04
CA ILE A 114 3.72 -7.90 -0.33
C ILE A 114 2.89 -8.85 0.52
N ILE A 115 2.15 -9.75 -0.13
CA ILE A 115 1.34 -10.74 0.54
C ILE A 115 2.11 -12.07 0.54
N ALA A 116 2.27 -12.66 1.71
CA ALA A 116 2.91 -13.95 1.89
C ALA A 116 2.06 -14.83 2.80
N SER A 117 2.19 -16.15 2.65
CA SER A 117 1.48 -17.09 3.49
C SER A 117 2.01 -17.05 4.94
N PRO A 118 1.14 -16.94 5.95
CA PRO A 118 1.56 -17.04 7.35
C PRO A 118 2.08 -18.44 7.71
N LEU A 119 1.81 -19.44 6.88
CA LEU A 119 2.26 -20.83 7.07
C LEU A 119 3.62 -21.12 6.40
N ALA A 120 4.24 -20.13 5.79
CA ALA A 120 5.52 -20.23 5.09
C ALA A 120 6.55 -19.22 5.64
N PRO A 121 7.00 -19.40 6.90
CA PRO A 121 7.95 -18.45 7.52
C PRO A 121 9.29 -18.39 6.79
N GLU A 122 9.65 -19.41 6.02
CA GLU A 122 10.83 -19.45 5.16
C GLU A 122 10.81 -18.39 4.05
N LEU A 123 9.67 -17.83 3.71
CA LEU A 123 9.54 -16.75 2.73
C LEU A 123 9.88 -15.36 3.30
N LEU A 124 9.98 -15.20 4.60
CA LEU A 124 10.21 -13.91 5.23
C LEU A 124 11.50 -13.21 4.78
N PRO A 125 12.65 -13.91 4.64
CA PRO A 125 13.85 -13.27 4.11
C PRO A 125 13.65 -12.74 2.68
N LEU A 126 12.93 -13.48 1.84
CA LEU A 126 12.60 -13.06 0.47
C LEU A 126 11.65 -11.84 0.47
N VAL A 127 10.67 -11.81 1.36
CA VAL A 127 9.78 -10.67 1.55
C VAL A 127 10.58 -9.44 1.94
N ALA A 128 11.50 -9.55 2.89
CA ALA A 128 12.34 -8.44 3.33
C ALA A 128 13.24 -7.91 2.21
N GLU A 129 13.82 -8.80 1.41
CA GLU A 129 14.66 -8.43 0.27
C GLU A 129 13.84 -7.72 -0.83
N LEU A 130 12.68 -8.24 -1.16
CA LEU A 130 11.77 -7.62 -2.13
C LEU A 130 11.26 -6.27 -1.63
N ASP A 131 10.92 -6.17 -0.36
CA ASP A 131 10.48 -4.92 0.24
C ASP A 131 11.57 -3.83 0.18
N ALA A 132 12.79 -4.20 0.52
CA ALA A 132 13.93 -3.29 0.42
C ALA A 132 14.17 -2.83 -1.03
N ALA A 133 14.02 -3.71 -2.01
CA ALA A 133 14.15 -3.37 -3.43
C ALA A 133 13.05 -2.39 -3.89
N LEU A 134 11.79 -2.61 -3.49
CA LEU A 134 10.69 -1.71 -3.79
C LEU A 134 10.84 -0.33 -3.17
N LEU A 135 11.40 -0.26 -1.97
CA LEU A 135 11.62 1.00 -1.25
C LEU A 135 12.88 1.74 -1.72
N ALA A 136 13.80 1.05 -2.41
CA ALA A 136 14.98 1.65 -3.01
C ALA A 136 14.71 2.27 -4.39
N ASP A 137 13.57 1.93 -5.03
CA ASP A 137 13.19 2.47 -6.32
C ASP A 137 12.52 3.85 -6.15
N ASP A 138 12.90 4.80 -6.99
CA ASP A 138 12.30 6.15 -7.03
C ASP A 138 10.92 6.13 -7.70
N VAL A 139 10.57 5.06 -8.39
CA VAL A 139 9.28 4.89 -9.04
C VAL A 139 8.27 4.28 -8.07
N VAL A 140 7.33 5.11 -7.66
CA VAL A 140 6.21 4.67 -6.81
C VAL A 140 5.19 3.89 -7.64
N THR A 141 5.05 2.65 -7.37
CA THR A 141 4.06 1.78 -8.01
C THR A 141 2.96 1.38 -7.04
#